data_4c003f6573be9c7d0419616d0db49e36
#
_entry.id   4c003f6573be9c7d0419616d0db49e36
#
_cell.length_a   1.000
_cell.length_b   1.000
_cell.length_c   1.000
_cell.angle_alpha   90.00
_cell.angle_beta   90.00
_cell.angle_gamma   90.00
#
_symmetry.space_group_name_H-M   'P 1'
#
loop_
_entity.id
_entity.type
_entity.pdbx_description
1 polymer ?
#
loop_
_entity_poly.entity_id
_entity_poly.type
_entity_poly.pdbx_seq_one_letter_code
_entity_poly.pdbx_strand_id
1 'polypeptide(L)'
;MATHLVGATGNIGKRVVEKGEDINVISRFELKLDRRPLKYNFDNKSIGGTRIQEGDVVIFAAAISEPSVVSAQFDKALAVNVESTGEFISKVLEKGCKVLFLSSDAVYGDVETGFDESHPVNPKGAYAEMKAVVEKRFEGNPNFKALRLSYNFYKDDRFTQYLRQCAESGIEAEVFDPFTRAVVHRDDTVDAILSIASNWDNADGQYINCGGPEVMSRQRFTEIIKRIALPTLKYKVTSPPAKFYGDRAKFSEMHSPNIEKVLGRKRHTVEEAVKLEFDL
;
A
#
# COMPACT_ATOMS: atom_id res chain seq x y z
N MET A 1 -8.73 22.06 -9.22
CA MET A 1 -8.44 20.95 -8.28
C MET A 1 -7.19 20.27 -8.79
N ALA A 2 -6.10 20.36 -8.05
CA ALA A 2 -4.84 19.70 -8.37
C ALA A 2 -4.66 18.45 -7.50
N THR A 3 -3.89 17.48 -8.00
CA THR A 3 -3.52 16.30 -7.23
C THR A 3 -2.07 16.41 -6.78
N HIS A 4 -1.84 16.19 -5.49
CA HIS A 4 -0.53 16.20 -4.87
C HIS A 4 -0.20 14.83 -4.32
N LEU A 5 1.07 14.42 -4.38
CA LEU A 5 1.55 13.13 -3.86
C LEU A 5 2.70 13.34 -2.88
N VAL A 6 2.53 12.82 -1.67
CA VAL A 6 3.58 12.65 -0.65
C VAL A 6 4.06 11.21 -0.67
N GLY A 7 5.37 10.97 -0.84
CA GLY A 7 5.93 9.62 -0.86
C GLY A 7 6.21 9.05 -2.26
N ALA A 8 6.52 9.91 -3.22
CA ALA A 8 6.84 9.53 -4.60
C ALA A 8 8.07 8.62 -4.77
N THR A 9 8.88 8.42 -3.72
CA THR A 9 10.05 7.51 -3.76
C THR A 9 9.71 6.05 -3.45
N GLY A 10 8.55 5.78 -2.86
CA GLY A 10 8.05 4.44 -2.59
C GLY A 10 7.54 3.74 -3.86
N ASN A 11 7.42 2.41 -3.82
CA ASN A 11 7.01 1.62 -4.99
C ASN A 11 5.66 2.03 -5.58
N ILE A 12 4.67 2.27 -4.73
CA ILE A 12 3.36 2.76 -5.18
C ILE A 12 3.47 4.20 -5.65
N GLY A 13 4.14 5.07 -4.90
CA GLY A 13 4.27 6.48 -5.25
C GLY A 13 4.99 6.72 -6.58
N LYS A 14 6.06 5.99 -6.88
CA LYS A 14 6.72 6.02 -8.19
C LYS A 14 5.73 5.70 -9.31
N ARG A 15 4.98 4.62 -9.14
CA ARG A 15 4.03 4.17 -10.16
C ARG A 15 2.85 5.14 -10.32
N VAL A 16 2.41 5.80 -9.25
CA VAL A 16 1.43 6.90 -9.32
C VAL A 16 1.96 8.06 -10.18
N VAL A 17 3.24 8.44 -10.02
CA VAL A 17 3.86 9.50 -10.85
C VAL A 17 4.00 9.08 -12.31
N GLU A 18 4.34 7.81 -12.58
CA GLU A 18 4.49 7.27 -13.94
C GLU A 18 3.16 7.22 -14.70
N LYS A 19 2.08 6.83 -14.03
CA LYS A 19 0.75 6.66 -14.66
C LYS A 19 -0.13 7.90 -14.59
N GLY A 20 0.06 8.73 -13.56
CA GLY A 20 -0.80 9.89 -13.32
C GLY A 20 -0.39 11.10 -14.15
N GLU A 21 -1.37 11.74 -14.77
CA GLU A 21 -1.19 13.04 -15.41
C GLU A 21 -1.23 14.16 -14.34
N ASP A 22 -0.37 15.17 -14.47
CA ASP A 22 -0.34 16.38 -13.63
C ASP A 22 -0.28 16.16 -12.10
N ILE A 23 0.48 15.14 -11.67
CA ILE A 23 0.73 14.90 -10.26
C ILE A 23 1.82 15.84 -9.73
N ASN A 24 1.49 16.67 -8.75
CA ASN A 24 2.44 17.49 -8.01
C ASN A 24 3.11 16.66 -6.91
N VAL A 25 4.43 16.52 -6.97
CA VAL A 25 5.16 15.73 -5.97
C VAL A 25 5.61 16.62 -4.82
N ILE A 26 5.33 16.16 -3.59
CA ILE A 26 5.80 16.77 -2.34
C ILE A 26 6.86 15.84 -1.74
N SER A 27 8.09 16.33 -1.60
CA SER A 27 9.21 15.51 -1.11
C SER A 27 10.14 16.31 -0.22
N ARG A 28 10.79 15.62 0.73
CA ARG A 28 11.89 16.16 1.55
C ARG A 28 13.19 16.35 0.76
N PHE A 29 13.36 15.60 -0.31
CA PHE A 29 14.60 15.54 -1.10
C PHE A 29 14.35 16.03 -2.51
N GLU A 30 15.41 16.51 -3.16
CA GLU A 30 15.41 16.64 -4.61
C GLU A 30 15.27 15.26 -5.23
N LEU A 31 14.19 15.05 -5.96
CA LEU A 31 14.00 13.84 -6.73
C LEU A 31 14.43 14.11 -8.16
N LYS A 32 15.19 13.20 -8.75
CA LYS A 32 15.43 13.17 -10.19
C LYS A 32 14.18 12.61 -10.88
N LEU A 33 13.17 13.45 -10.97
CA LEU A 33 11.96 13.20 -11.75
C LEU A 33 11.97 14.25 -12.87
N ASP A 34 11.39 13.94 -14.01
CA ASP A 34 11.21 14.89 -15.12
C ASP A 34 10.36 16.12 -14.72
N ARG A 35 9.68 16.02 -13.59
CA ARG A 35 8.90 17.10 -12.95
C ARG A 35 9.63 17.59 -11.70
N ARG A 36 9.74 18.91 -11.53
CA ARG A 36 10.37 19.50 -10.34
C ARG A 36 9.52 19.26 -9.10
N PRO A 37 9.97 18.50 -8.09
CA PRO A 37 9.22 18.28 -6.87
C PRO A 37 9.13 19.58 -6.06
N LEU A 38 7.97 19.80 -5.46
CA LEU A 38 7.80 20.85 -4.46
C LEU A 38 8.44 20.33 -3.15
N LYS A 39 9.41 21.07 -2.64
CA LYS A 39 10.07 20.71 -1.38
C LYS A 39 9.12 20.97 -0.20
N TYR A 40 8.82 19.93 0.55
CA TYR A 40 8.19 20.03 1.86
C TYR A 40 9.19 19.63 2.92
N ASN A 41 9.42 20.51 3.88
CA ASN A 41 10.24 20.19 5.02
C ASN A 41 9.37 19.67 6.17
N PHE A 42 9.42 18.37 6.40
CA PHE A 42 8.72 17.73 7.51
C PHE A 42 9.27 18.19 8.87
N ASP A 43 10.50 18.72 8.95
CA ASP A 43 11.10 19.14 10.21
C ASP A 43 10.51 20.45 10.71
N ASN A 44 10.14 21.38 9.81
CA ASN A 44 9.49 22.64 10.19
C ASN A 44 7.96 22.57 10.17
N LYS A 45 7.41 21.39 9.84
CA LYS A 45 5.97 21.08 9.88
C LYS A 45 5.08 22.11 9.14
N SER A 46 5.63 22.80 8.14
CA SER A 46 4.93 23.83 7.38
C SER A 46 4.53 23.35 6.00
N ILE A 47 3.28 23.55 5.62
CA ILE A 47 2.80 23.35 4.24
C ILE A 47 2.87 24.64 3.40
N GLY A 48 3.37 25.74 3.97
CA GLY A 48 3.43 27.04 3.30
C GLY A 48 4.30 27.09 2.04
N GLY A 49 5.28 26.18 1.91
CA GLY A 49 6.09 26.01 0.70
C GLY A 49 5.47 25.09 -0.37
N THR A 50 4.33 24.47 -0.08
CA THR A 50 3.58 23.66 -1.04
C THR A 50 2.58 24.54 -1.79
N ARG A 51 2.27 24.19 -3.03
CA ARG A 51 1.23 24.90 -3.81
C ARG A 51 -0.17 24.35 -3.55
N ILE A 52 -0.38 23.67 -2.42
CA ILE A 52 -1.68 23.11 -2.04
C ILE A 52 -2.68 24.24 -1.82
N GLN A 53 -3.82 24.16 -2.49
CA GLN A 53 -4.92 25.12 -2.41
C GLN A 53 -6.21 24.43 -1.97
N GLU A 54 -7.19 25.18 -1.49
CA GLU A 54 -8.51 24.68 -1.15
C GLU A 54 -9.12 23.87 -2.31
N GLY A 55 -9.72 22.74 -1.97
CA GLY A 55 -10.32 21.83 -2.94
C GLY A 55 -9.34 20.82 -3.58
N ASP A 56 -8.03 20.97 -3.40
CA ASP A 56 -7.05 20.01 -3.92
C ASP A 56 -7.13 18.66 -3.22
N VAL A 57 -6.60 17.62 -3.87
CA VAL A 57 -6.49 16.26 -3.32
C VAL A 57 -5.02 15.94 -3.02
N VAL A 58 -4.75 15.44 -1.82
CA VAL A 58 -3.43 14.98 -1.42
C VAL A 58 -3.43 13.47 -1.21
N ILE A 59 -2.68 12.76 -2.04
CA ILE A 59 -2.38 11.33 -1.87
C ILE A 59 -1.21 11.22 -0.89
N PHE A 60 -1.44 10.62 0.27
CA PHE A 60 -0.41 10.42 1.28
C PHE A 60 0.08 8.97 1.30
N ALA A 61 1.19 8.70 0.60
CA ALA A 61 1.79 7.39 0.40
C ALA A 61 3.11 7.18 1.20
N ALA A 62 3.54 8.19 1.97
CA ALA A 62 4.79 8.09 2.73
C ALA A 62 4.61 7.29 4.02
N ALA A 63 5.51 6.35 4.27
CA ALA A 63 5.63 5.66 5.56
C ALA A 63 6.98 4.95 5.67
N ILE A 64 7.44 4.71 6.90
CA ILE A 64 8.41 3.65 7.21
C ILE A 64 7.58 2.38 7.37
N SER A 65 7.59 1.49 6.36
CA SER A 65 6.63 0.37 6.27
C SER A 65 7.23 -1.01 6.49
N GLU A 66 8.56 -1.13 6.49
CA GLU A 66 9.23 -2.41 6.74
C GLU A 66 9.13 -2.77 8.23
N PRO A 67 8.44 -3.86 8.63
CA PRO A 67 8.21 -4.18 10.05
C PRO A 67 9.50 -4.29 10.88
N SER A 68 10.56 -4.88 10.30
CA SER A 68 11.86 -4.98 10.98
C SER A 68 12.52 -3.61 11.22
N VAL A 69 12.33 -2.65 10.32
CA VAL A 69 12.83 -1.28 10.47
C VAL A 69 11.98 -0.52 11.50
N VAL A 70 10.66 -0.70 11.45
CA VAL A 70 9.75 -0.09 12.43
C VAL A 70 10.09 -0.56 13.84
N SER A 71 10.27 -1.86 14.04
CA SER A 71 10.62 -2.43 15.35
C SER A 71 12.02 -1.98 15.82
N ALA A 72 13.00 -1.90 14.91
CA ALA A 72 14.37 -1.48 15.26
C ALA A 72 14.52 0.04 15.51
N GLN A 73 13.65 0.86 14.94
CA GLN A 73 13.68 2.32 15.02
C GLN A 73 12.30 2.86 15.43
N PHE A 74 11.72 2.29 16.49
CA PHE A 74 10.34 2.55 16.88
C PHE A 74 10.02 4.04 17.06
N ASP A 75 10.82 4.77 17.85
CA ASP A 75 10.58 6.21 18.12
C ASP A 75 10.62 7.05 16.83
N LYS A 76 11.56 6.74 15.94
CA LYS A 76 11.63 7.41 14.63
C LYS A 76 10.43 7.05 13.76
N ALA A 77 10.02 5.80 13.76
CA ALA A 77 8.85 5.36 13.01
C ALA A 77 7.57 6.01 13.56
N LEU A 78 7.42 6.12 14.88
CA LEU A 78 6.31 6.80 15.54
C LEU A 78 6.27 8.28 15.15
N ALA A 79 7.40 8.98 15.27
CA ALA A 79 7.52 10.38 14.90
C ALA A 79 7.15 10.66 13.43
N VAL A 80 7.53 9.77 12.50
CA VAL A 80 7.24 9.91 11.07
C VAL A 80 5.83 9.45 10.73
N ASN A 81 5.48 8.21 11.12
CA ASN A 81 4.25 7.56 10.66
C ASN A 81 2.99 8.07 11.37
N VAL A 82 3.13 8.61 12.57
CA VAL A 82 1.98 9.09 13.38
C VAL A 82 2.03 10.60 13.56
N GLU A 83 3.08 11.13 14.20
CA GLU A 83 3.10 12.54 14.59
C GLU A 83 3.18 13.47 13.38
N SER A 84 4.25 13.36 12.59
CA SER A 84 4.45 14.22 11.41
C SER A 84 3.38 13.99 10.34
N THR A 85 2.95 12.74 10.14
CA THR A 85 1.86 12.39 9.24
C THR A 85 0.56 13.03 9.69
N GLY A 86 0.20 12.88 10.97
CA GLY A 86 -1.02 13.44 11.52
C GLY A 86 -1.07 14.96 11.47
N GLU A 87 0.04 15.64 11.79
CA GLU A 87 0.12 17.10 11.67
C GLU A 87 0.01 17.59 10.22
N PHE A 88 0.68 16.93 9.30
CA PHE A 88 0.59 17.27 7.88
C PHE A 88 -0.85 17.14 7.38
N ILE A 89 -1.49 15.99 7.65
CA ILE A 89 -2.87 15.73 7.24
C ILE A 89 -3.82 16.75 7.88
N SER A 90 -3.67 17.09 9.18
CA SER A 90 -4.48 18.11 9.82
C SER A 90 -4.43 19.45 9.08
N LYS A 91 -3.23 19.93 8.76
CA LYS A 91 -3.04 21.20 8.05
C LYS A 91 -3.61 21.20 6.63
N VAL A 92 -3.55 20.06 5.95
CA VAL A 92 -4.15 19.89 4.61
C VAL A 92 -5.67 19.94 4.69
N LEU A 93 -6.26 19.25 5.66
CA LEU A 93 -7.71 19.25 5.88
C LEU A 93 -8.22 20.62 6.35
N GLU A 94 -7.49 21.33 7.22
CA GLU A 94 -7.79 22.69 7.65
C GLU A 94 -7.83 23.71 6.49
N LYS A 95 -7.08 23.45 5.41
CA LYS A 95 -7.15 24.23 4.17
C LYS A 95 -8.34 23.90 3.27
N GLY A 96 -9.24 23.01 3.68
CA GLY A 96 -10.36 22.58 2.84
C GLY A 96 -9.98 21.60 1.73
N CYS A 97 -8.83 20.95 1.84
CA CYS A 97 -8.38 19.92 0.88
C CYS A 97 -8.87 18.53 1.26
N LYS A 98 -8.80 17.60 0.33
CA LYS A 98 -9.10 16.19 0.53
C LYS A 98 -7.81 15.39 0.71
N VAL A 99 -7.83 14.34 1.54
CA VAL A 99 -6.67 13.47 1.79
C VAL A 99 -7.02 12.01 1.56
N LEU A 100 -6.31 11.38 0.61
CA LEU A 100 -6.31 9.94 0.42
C LEU A 100 -5.08 9.35 1.12
N PHE A 101 -5.28 8.76 2.28
CA PHE A 101 -4.23 8.13 3.08
C PHE A 101 -4.04 6.67 2.68
N LEU A 102 -2.83 6.26 2.29
CA LEU A 102 -2.54 4.87 2.03
C LEU A 102 -2.30 4.13 3.34
N SER A 103 -3.26 3.30 3.72
CA SER A 103 -3.23 2.44 4.89
C SER A 103 -2.88 0.99 4.49
N SER A 104 -3.20 0.01 5.33
CA SER A 104 -2.87 -1.40 5.12
C SER A 104 -3.94 -2.32 5.68
N ASP A 105 -4.09 -3.50 5.09
CA ASP A 105 -4.87 -4.61 5.63
C ASP A 105 -4.39 -5.06 7.03
N ALA A 106 -3.15 -4.76 7.38
CA ALA A 106 -2.58 -5.09 8.68
C ALA A 106 -3.36 -4.46 9.86
N VAL A 107 -4.14 -3.40 9.62
CA VAL A 107 -4.99 -2.79 10.66
C VAL A 107 -6.08 -3.73 11.18
N TYR A 108 -6.48 -4.73 10.39
CA TYR A 108 -7.45 -5.74 10.83
C TYR A 108 -6.85 -6.83 11.73
N GLY A 109 -5.53 -7.00 11.71
CA GLY A 109 -4.85 -8.03 12.48
C GLY A 109 -5.01 -9.43 11.89
N ASP A 110 -5.04 -10.42 12.76
CA ASP A 110 -5.14 -11.84 12.38
C ASP A 110 -6.63 -12.24 12.36
N VAL A 111 -7.20 -12.30 11.18
CA VAL A 111 -8.62 -12.66 10.99
C VAL A 111 -8.68 -13.91 10.12
N GLU A 112 -9.20 -15.02 10.71
CA GLU A 112 -9.24 -16.33 10.06
C GLU A 112 -10.37 -16.47 9.03
N THR A 113 -11.36 -15.59 9.07
CA THR A 113 -12.49 -15.55 8.13
C THR A 113 -12.40 -14.34 7.24
N GLY A 114 -13.06 -14.38 6.07
CA GLY A 114 -13.14 -13.22 5.17
C GLY A 114 -13.73 -11.99 5.87
N PHE A 115 -13.18 -10.83 5.60
CA PHE A 115 -13.60 -9.55 6.17
C PHE A 115 -13.64 -8.44 5.11
N ASP A 116 -14.50 -7.46 5.32
CA ASP A 116 -14.63 -6.25 4.51
C ASP A 116 -14.40 -4.98 5.37
N GLU A 117 -14.76 -3.82 4.84
CA GLU A 117 -14.57 -2.53 5.49
C GLU A 117 -15.38 -2.36 6.79
N SER A 118 -16.45 -3.14 6.99
CA SER A 118 -17.29 -3.11 8.20
C SER A 118 -16.67 -3.85 9.39
N HIS A 119 -15.64 -4.68 9.13
CA HIS A 119 -14.98 -5.45 10.17
C HIS A 119 -14.18 -4.53 11.11
N PRO A 120 -14.25 -4.74 12.44
CA PRO A 120 -13.51 -3.92 13.39
C PRO A 120 -12.00 -4.09 13.20
N VAL A 121 -11.27 -3.00 13.37
CA VAL A 121 -9.80 -3.03 13.34
C VAL A 121 -9.25 -3.57 14.65
N ASN A 122 -8.25 -4.47 14.55
CA ASN A 122 -7.51 -5.05 15.67
C ASN A 122 -6.03 -5.20 15.26
N PRO A 123 -5.30 -4.07 15.13
CA PRO A 123 -3.99 -4.05 14.52
C PRO A 123 -3.00 -4.94 15.25
N LYS A 124 -2.15 -5.65 14.47
CA LYS A 124 -1.11 -6.51 15.00
C LYS A 124 0.27 -6.00 14.59
N GLY A 125 1.03 -5.57 15.58
CA GLY A 125 2.38 -5.04 15.42
C GLY A 125 2.44 -3.53 15.16
N ALA A 126 3.58 -2.95 15.49
CA ALA A 126 3.78 -1.50 15.58
C ALA A 126 3.38 -0.74 14.29
N TYR A 127 3.70 -1.27 13.11
CA TYR A 127 3.31 -0.63 11.85
C TYR A 127 1.80 -0.55 11.67
N ALA A 128 1.09 -1.63 11.97
CA ALA A 128 -0.36 -1.70 11.88
C ALA A 128 -1.04 -0.76 12.88
N GLU A 129 -0.53 -0.72 14.10
CA GLU A 129 -0.99 0.19 15.17
C GLU A 129 -0.82 1.65 14.75
N MET A 130 0.35 2.02 14.19
CA MET A 130 0.61 3.37 13.70
C MET A 130 -0.37 3.77 12.58
N LYS A 131 -0.71 2.86 11.66
CA LYS A 131 -1.71 3.11 10.61
C LYS A 131 -3.10 3.32 11.22
N ALA A 132 -3.52 2.47 12.13
CA ALA A 132 -4.81 2.56 12.80
C ALA A 132 -4.96 3.84 13.63
N VAL A 133 -3.89 4.30 14.29
CA VAL A 133 -3.88 5.58 15.03
C VAL A 133 -4.15 6.77 14.11
N VAL A 134 -3.53 6.80 12.92
CA VAL A 134 -3.79 7.87 11.94
C VAL A 134 -5.22 7.79 11.40
N GLU A 135 -5.73 6.60 11.05
CA GLU A 135 -7.11 6.43 10.62
C GLU A 135 -8.09 6.95 11.69
N LYS A 136 -7.89 6.56 12.94
CA LYS A 136 -8.75 6.96 14.07
C LYS A 136 -8.73 8.46 14.33
N ARG A 137 -7.57 9.11 14.15
CA ARG A 137 -7.42 10.56 14.33
C ARG A 137 -8.34 11.37 13.40
N PHE A 138 -8.60 10.86 12.20
CA PHE A 138 -9.39 11.55 11.18
C PHE A 138 -10.74 10.87 10.90
N GLU A 139 -11.16 9.97 11.78
CA GLU A 139 -12.47 9.31 11.68
C GLU A 139 -13.61 10.33 11.69
N GLY A 140 -14.57 10.14 10.78
CA GLY A 140 -15.72 11.03 10.60
C GLY A 140 -15.43 12.31 9.79
N ASN A 141 -14.18 12.58 9.39
CA ASN A 141 -13.89 13.72 8.51
C ASN A 141 -14.25 13.38 7.05
N PRO A 142 -15.19 14.11 6.40
CA PRO A 142 -15.66 13.79 5.04
C PRO A 142 -14.57 13.98 3.96
N ASN A 143 -13.56 14.78 4.25
CA ASN A 143 -12.43 15.05 3.37
C ASN A 143 -11.25 14.09 3.59
N PHE A 144 -11.41 13.07 4.44
CA PHE A 144 -10.38 12.05 4.67
C PHE A 144 -10.88 10.68 4.26
N LYS A 145 -10.14 9.99 3.42
CA LYS A 145 -10.34 8.57 3.10
C LYS A 145 -9.05 7.79 3.35
N ALA A 146 -9.19 6.56 3.85
CA ALA A 146 -8.09 5.62 3.99
C ALA A 146 -8.27 4.44 3.03
N LEU A 147 -7.30 4.26 2.13
CA LEU A 147 -7.22 3.10 1.24
C LEU A 147 -6.35 2.03 1.89
N ARG A 148 -6.99 0.96 2.37
CA ARG A 148 -6.33 -0.17 3.04
C ARG A 148 -5.82 -1.16 2.01
N LEU A 149 -4.51 -1.17 1.80
CA LEU A 149 -3.84 -1.98 0.79
C LEU A 149 -3.55 -3.38 1.31
N SER A 150 -3.85 -4.41 0.52
CA SER A 150 -3.32 -5.75 0.74
C SER A 150 -1.96 -5.93 0.08
N TYR A 151 -1.51 -7.17 -0.13
CA TYR A 151 -0.22 -7.45 -0.73
C TYR A 151 -0.17 -7.02 -2.19
N ASN A 152 0.58 -5.95 -2.46
CA ASN A 152 0.77 -5.40 -3.80
C ASN A 152 1.84 -6.18 -4.56
N PHE A 153 1.42 -6.95 -5.55
CA PHE A 153 2.28 -7.74 -6.42
C PHE A 153 2.77 -6.92 -7.62
N TYR A 154 4.04 -7.02 -7.90
CA TYR A 154 4.72 -6.66 -9.15
C TYR A 154 6.06 -7.41 -9.23
N LYS A 155 6.68 -7.50 -10.42
CA LYS A 155 7.87 -8.37 -10.61
C LYS A 155 9.07 -8.05 -9.73
N ASP A 156 9.18 -6.80 -9.25
CA ASP A 156 10.25 -6.35 -8.40
C ASP A 156 9.84 -6.16 -6.94
N ASP A 157 8.67 -6.71 -6.52
CA ASP A 157 8.38 -6.79 -5.10
C ASP A 157 9.33 -7.77 -4.40
N ARG A 158 9.49 -7.57 -3.11
CA ARG A 158 10.53 -8.26 -2.34
C ARG A 158 10.46 -9.79 -2.41
N PHE A 159 9.25 -10.36 -2.39
CA PHE A 159 9.13 -11.82 -2.43
C PHE A 159 9.31 -12.37 -3.84
N THR A 160 8.81 -11.69 -4.83
CA THR A 160 8.99 -12.07 -6.24
C THR A 160 10.46 -11.93 -6.65
N GLN A 161 11.18 -10.88 -6.23
CA GLN A 161 12.62 -10.77 -6.41
C GLN A 161 13.37 -11.96 -5.78
N TYR A 162 13.01 -12.35 -4.56
CA TYR A 162 13.60 -13.51 -3.90
C TYR A 162 13.40 -14.79 -4.70
N LEU A 163 12.19 -15.05 -5.21
CA LEU A 163 11.90 -16.21 -6.05
C LEU A 163 12.71 -16.19 -7.35
N ARG A 164 12.84 -15.04 -7.99
CA ARG A 164 13.64 -14.85 -9.21
C ARG A 164 15.13 -15.14 -8.95
N GLN A 165 15.68 -14.57 -7.89
CA GLN A 165 17.08 -14.83 -7.50
C GLN A 165 17.35 -16.31 -7.23
N CYS A 166 16.42 -16.99 -6.55
CA CYS A 166 16.52 -18.43 -6.32
C CYS A 166 16.48 -19.21 -7.64
N ALA A 167 15.58 -18.86 -8.55
CA ALA A 167 15.46 -19.52 -9.86
C ALA A 167 16.73 -19.34 -10.71
N GLU A 168 17.28 -18.12 -10.75
CA GLU A 168 18.51 -17.74 -11.49
C GLU A 168 19.75 -18.44 -10.91
N SER A 169 19.83 -18.55 -9.59
CA SER A 169 20.97 -19.17 -8.89
C SER A 169 20.85 -20.68 -8.73
N GLY A 170 19.71 -21.29 -9.09
CA GLY A 170 19.45 -22.72 -8.87
C GLY A 170 19.26 -23.11 -7.39
N ILE A 171 19.10 -22.14 -6.51
CA ILE A 171 18.88 -22.32 -5.06
C ILE A 171 17.41 -22.65 -4.81
N GLU A 172 17.14 -23.58 -3.90
CA GLU A 172 15.79 -23.91 -3.48
C GLU A 172 15.21 -22.81 -2.57
N ALA A 173 14.11 -22.18 -3.02
CA ALA A 173 13.44 -21.12 -2.26
C ALA A 173 12.67 -21.70 -1.05
N GLU A 174 12.72 -21.01 0.08
CA GLU A 174 11.85 -21.29 1.23
C GLU A 174 10.56 -20.50 1.12
N VAL A 175 9.43 -21.20 1.09
CA VAL A 175 8.10 -20.62 0.98
C VAL A 175 7.34 -20.86 2.28
N PHE A 176 7.05 -19.79 2.99
CA PHE A 176 6.38 -19.85 4.28
C PHE A 176 4.88 -20.12 4.13
N ASP A 177 4.38 -21.14 4.84
CA ASP A 177 2.96 -21.48 4.97
C ASP A 177 2.65 -21.88 6.43
N PRO A 178 1.50 -21.49 7.01
CA PRO A 178 0.46 -20.65 6.41
C PRO A 178 0.82 -19.16 6.37
N PHE A 179 0.54 -18.52 5.24
CA PHE A 179 0.63 -17.08 5.07
C PHE A 179 -0.25 -16.66 3.88
N THR A 180 -1.44 -16.12 4.17
CA THR A 180 -2.49 -15.88 3.19
C THR A 180 -2.77 -14.40 3.00
N ARG A 181 -2.95 -13.95 1.75
CA ARG A 181 -3.23 -12.55 1.38
C ARG A 181 -4.21 -12.46 0.20
N ALA A 182 -4.95 -11.37 0.14
CA ALA A 182 -5.66 -10.95 -1.06
C ALA A 182 -4.66 -10.25 -2.00
N VAL A 183 -4.03 -11.02 -2.90
CA VAL A 183 -2.95 -10.54 -3.77
C VAL A 183 -3.50 -9.59 -4.83
N VAL A 184 -3.09 -8.34 -4.82
CA VAL A 184 -3.52 -7.31 -5.78
C VAL A 184 -2.38 -6.90 -6.69
N HIS A 185 -2.66 -6.74 -7.99
CA HIS A 185 -1.68 -6.17 -8.92
C HIS A 185 -1.42 -4.70 -8.58
N ARG A 186 -0.15 -4.29 -8.57
CA ARG A 186 0.24 -2.91 -8.23
C ARG A 186 -0.48 -1.87 -9.08
N ASP A 187 -0.70 -2.16 -10.37
CA ASP A 187 -1.36 -1.21 -11.25
C ASP A 187 -2.85 -1.06 -10.95
N ASP A 188 -3.54 -2.11 -10.45
CA ASP A 188 -4.92 -1.98 -9.97
C ASP A 188 -4.99 -1.04 -8.75
N THR A 189 -4.02 -1.17 -7.84
CA THR A 189 -3.90 -0.24 -6.70
C THR A 189 -3.67 1.20 -7.16
N VAL A 190 -2.77 1.40 -8.11
CA VAL A 190 -2.44 2.74 -8.63
C VAL A 190 -3.64 3.35 -9.39
N ASP A 191 -4.32 2.55 -10.21
CA ASP A 191 -5.53 2.99 -10.91
C ASP A 191 -6.65 3.38 -9.93
N ALA A 192 -6.82 2.61 -8.85
CA ALA A 192 -7.76 2.96 -7.78
C ALA A 192 -7.40 4.29 -7.09
N ILE A 193 -6.12 4.50 -6.76
CA ILE A 193 -5.63 5.75 -6.17
C ILE A 193 -5.93 6.93 -7.09
N LEU A 194 -5.62 6.83 -8.38
CA LEU A 194 -5.83 7.89 -9.36
C LEU A 194 -7.33 8.14 -9.59
N SER A 195 -8.13 7.08 -9.66
CA SER A 195 -9.59 7.18 -9.79
C SER A 195 -10.22 7.91 -8.60
N ILE A 196 -9.85 7.57 -7.36
CA ILE A 196 -10.35 8.25 -6.15
C ILE A 196 -9.89 9.71 -6.15
N ALA A 197 -8.64 9.99 -6.51
CA ALA A 197 -8.11 11.34 -6.52
C ALA A 197 -8.80 12.23 -7.56
N SER A 198 -9.16 11.71 -8.72
CA SER A 198 -9.87 12.45 -9.79
C SER A 198 -11.36 12.57 -9.54
N ASN A 199 -11.98 11.60 -8.90
CA ASN A 199 -13.40 11.56 -8.57
C ASN A 199 -13.63 11.04 -7.16
N TRP A 200 -13.53 11.93 -6.18
CA TRP A 200 -13.61 11.61 -4.75
C TRP A 200 -14.88 10.89 -4.35
N ASP A 201 -16.00 11.25 -4.98
CA ASP A 201 -17.31 10.72 -4.65
C ASP A 201 -17.59 9.34 -5.31
N ASN A 202 -16.71 8.88 -6.21
CA ASN A 202 -16.79 7.54 -6.79
C ASN A 202 -16.45 6.42 -5.79
N ALA A 203 -15.79 6.75 -4.70
CA ALA A 203 -15.43 5.81 -3.65
C ALA A 203 -16.36 5.98 -2.45
N ASP A 204 -17.23 5.01 -2.20
CA ASP A 204 -18.14 5.02 -1.07
C ASP A 204 -17.39 4.80 0.26
N GLY A 205 -17.85 5.48 1.30
CA GLY A 205 -17.30 5.35 2.65
C GLY A 205 -15.95 6.07 2.86
N GLN A 206 -15.51 6.03 4.10
CA GLN A 206 -14.25 6.62 4.55
C GLN A 206 -13.09 5.62 4.46
N TYR A 207 -13.36 4.35 4.70
CA TYR A 207 -12.41 3.24 4.60
C TYR A 207 -12.71 2.44 3.34
N ILE A 208 -11.68 2.12 2.57
CA ILE A 208 -11.81 1.42 1.30
C ILE A 208 -10.75 0.33 1.28
N ASN A 209 -11.18 -0.92 1.13
CA ASN A 209 -10.26 -2.03 0.95
C ASN A 209 -9.77 -2.13 -0.49
N CYS A 210 -8.48 -2.39 -0.67
CA CYS A 210 -7.86 -2.59 -1.97
C CYS A 210 -7.02 -3.88 -1.95
N GLY A 211 -7.71 -5.00 -2.07
CA GLY A 211 -7.16 -6.33 -2.28
C GLY A 211 -7.42 -6.84 -3.68
N GLY A 212 -6.76 -7.92 -4.06
CA GLY A 212 -7.01 -8.62 -5.32
C GLY A 212 -8.33 -9.40 -5.30
N PRO A 213 -8.74 -9.93 -6.46
CA PRO A 213 -9.95 -10.74 -6.56
C PRO A 213 -9.78 -12.12 -5.92
N GLU A 214 -8.54 -12.54 -5.68
CA GLU A 214 -8.20 -13.86 -5.18
C GLU A 214 -7.43 -13.77 -3.87
N VAL A 215 -7.87 -14.55 -2.90
CA VAL A 215 -7.15 -14.80 -1.66
C VAL A 215 -6.37 -16.08 -1.80
N MET A 216 -5.08 -16.04 -1.51
CA MET A 216 -4.26 -17.25 -1.65
C MET A 216 -3.11 -17.31 -0.65
N SER A 217 -2.66 -18.53 -0.39
CA SER A 217 -1.45 -18.77 0.38
C SER A 217 -0.22 -18.36 -0.43
N ARG A 218 0.88 -18.09 0.25
CA ARG A 218 2.17 -17.84 -0.40
C ARG A 218 2.63 -19.04 -1.24
N GLN A 219 2.32 -20.25 -0.83
CA GLN A 219 2.57 -21.45 -1.63
C GLN A 219 1.83 -21.38 -2.96
N ARG A 220 0.52 -21.12 -2.94
CA ARG A 220 -0.29 -21.05 -4.17
C ARG A 220 0.20 -19.94 -5.10
N PHE A 221 0.56 -18.79 -4.55
CA PHE A 221 1.15 -17.70 -5.32
C PHE A 221 2.47 -18.11 -5.99
N THR A 222 3.34 -18.81 -5.25
CA THR A 222 4.61 -19.34 -5.78
C THR A 222 4.39 -20.36 -6.90
N GLU A 223 3.39 -21.23 -6.78
CA GLU A 223 3.02 -22.19 -7.83
C GLU A 223 2.62 -21.49 -9.13
N ILE A 224 1.83 -20.43 -9.05
CA ILE A 224 1.41 -19.64 -10.21
C ILE A 224 2.64 -18.98 -10.87
N ILE A 225 3.49 -18.31 -10.10
CA ILE A 225 4.71 -17.68 -10.63
C ILE A 225 5.63 -18.73 -11.27
N LYS A 226 5.86 -19.87 -10.60
CA LYS A 226 6.69 -20.95 -11.15
C LYS A 226 6.14 -21.44 -12.50
N ARG A 227 4.85 -21.73 -12.54
CA ARG A 227 4.21 -22.28 -13.74
C ARG A 227 4.25 -21.32 -14.93
N ILE A 228 4.07 -20.02 -14.68
CA ILE A 228 3.92 -19.03 -15.74
C ILE A 228 5.27 -18.40 -16.12
N ALA A 229 6.06 -17.97 -15.15
CA ALA A 229 7.23 -17.11 -15.37
C ALA A 229 8.57 -17.72 -14.98
N LEU A 230 8.63 -18.62 -14.00
CA LEU A 230 9.88 -19.16 -13.45
C LEU A 230 9.90 -20.70 -13.46
N PRO A 231 9.87 -21.37 -14.62
CA PRO A 231 9.72 -22.84 -14.69
C PRO A 231 10.90 -23.60 -14.03
N THR A 232 12.07 -22.98 -13.93
CA THR A 232 13.26 -23.54 -13.27
C THR A 232 13.25 -23.40 -11.75
N LEU A 233 12.33 -22.63 -11.16
CA LEU A 233 12.25 -22.40 -9.74
C LEU A 233 12.06 -23.71 -8.97
N LYS A 234 12.94 -23.97 -8.02
CA LYS A 234 12.80 -25.00 -7.00
C LYS A 234 12.36 -24.34 -5.71
N TYR A 235 11.43 -24.94 -4.98
CA TYR A 235 11.01 -24.42 -3.68
C TYR A 235 10.57 -25.54 -2.76
N LYS A 236 10.69 -25.30 -1.46
CA LYS A 236 10.12 -26.11 -0.39
C LYS A 236 9.19 -25.25 0.46
N VAL A 237 8.10 -25.84 0.90
CA VAL A 237 7.17 -25.21 1.84
C VAL A 237 7.68 -25.46 3.26
N THR A 238 7.78 -24.40 4.05
CA THR A 238 8.27 -24.46 5.43
C THR A 238 7.38 -23.66 6.35
N SER A 239 7.28 -24.08 7.61
CA SER A 239 6.66 -23.23 8.64
C SER A 239 7.59 -22.07 8.97
N PRO A 240 7.10 -20.83 8.97
CA PRO A 240 7.95 -19.70 9.32
C PRO A 240 8.34 -19.73 10.80
N PRO A 241 9.47 -19.14 11.17
CA PRO A 241 9.86 -19.01 12.57
C PRO A 241 8.83 -18.15 13.33
N ALA A 242 8.61 -18.43 14.61
CA ALA A 242 7.61 -17.74 15.44
C ALA A 242 7.72 -16.20 15.38
N LYS A 243 8.94 -15.68 15.30
CA LYS A 243 9.21 -14.23 15.16
C LYS A 243 8.62 -13.63 13.87
N PHE A 244 8.43 -14.42 12.81
CA PHE A 244 7.86 -13.93 11.54
C PHE A 244 6.43 -13.43 11.71
N TYR A 245 5.66 -14.08 12.60
CA TYR A 245 4.27 -13.69 12.90
C TYR A 245 4.15 -12.67 14.03
N GLY A 246 5.25 -12.23 14.63
CA GLY A 246 5.22 -11.23 15.69
C GLY A 246 4.54 -9.94 15.26
N ASP A 247 4.91 -9.48 14.06
CA ASP A 247 4.42 -8.21 13.47
C ASP A 247 3.56 -8.41 12.22
N ARG A 248 3.06 -9.65 11.97
CA ARG A 248 2.31 -9.99 10.74
C ARG A 248 1.17 -10.93 11.06
N ALA A 249 0.02 -10.65 10.47
CA ALA A 249 -1.08 -11.59 10.44
C ALA A 249 -0.71 -12.86 9.64
N LYS A 250 -1.16 -14.03 10.09
CA LYS A 250 -1.10 -15.26 9.31
C LYS A 250 -2.07 -15.22 8.15
N PHE A 251 -3.29 -14.79 8.44
CA PHE A 251 -4.42 -14.77 7.53
C PHE A 251 -4.86 -13.34 7.33
N SER A 252 -5.06 -12.93 6.09
CA SER A 252 -5.65 -11.67 5.69
C SER A 252 -6.49 -11.91 4.43
N GLU A 253 -7.71 -12.39 4.65
CA GLU A 253 -8.70 -12.64 3.62
C GLU A 253 -9.56 -11.39 3.43
N MET A 254 -8.94 -10.34 2.89
CA MET A 254 -9.58 -9.04 2.71
C MET A 254 -10.47 -9.03 1.47
N HIS A 255 -11.76 -8.85 1.67
CA HIS A 255 -12.71 -8.56 0.60
C HIS A 255 -12.73 -7.07 0.31
N SER A 256 -12.87 -6.73 -0.97
CA SER A 256 -12.86 -5.35 -1.46
C SER A 256 -14.08 -5.12 -2.36
N PRO A 257 -15.30 -5.04 -1.78
CA PRO A 257 -16.53 -5.03 -2.55
C PRO A 257 -16.67 -3.79 -3.44
N ASN A 258 -16.11 -2.66 -3.03
CA ASN A 258 -16.28 -1.38 -3.69
C ASN A 258 -15.19 -1.07 -4.73
N ILE A 259 -14.09 -1.83 -4.77
CA ILE A 259 -12.91 -1.44 -5.53
C ILE A 259 -13.14 -1.52 -7.05
N GLU A 260 -13.96 -2.44 -7.55
CA GLU A 260 -14.25 -2.55 -8.98
C GLU A 260 -15.13 -1.41 -9.50
N LYS A 261 -16.01 -0.86 -8.64
CA LYS A 261 -16.74 0.38 -8.93
C LYS A 261 -15.77 1.55 -9.07
N VAL A 262 -14.81 1.67 -8.16
CA VAL A 262 -13.76 2.69 -8.19
C VAL A 262 -12.90 2.57 -9.45
N LEU A 263 -12.53 1.36 -9.84
CA LEU A 263 -11.73 1.10 -11.03
C LEU A 263 -12.50 1.26 -12.36
N GLY A 264 -13.82 1.12 -12.34
CA GLY A 264 -14.65 1.02 -13.54
C GLY A 264 -14.40 -0.26 -14.37
N ARG A 265 -13.69 -1.22 -13.81
CA ARG A 265 -13.34 -2.52 -14.42
C ARG A 265 -13.08 -3.58 -13.36
N LYS A 266 -13.00 -4.83 -13.78
CA LYS A 266 -12.53 -5.92 -12.93
C LYS A 266 -11.03 -5.76 -12.62
N ARG A 267 -10.63 -6.24 -11.44
CA ARG A 267 -9.23 -6.37 -11.05
C ARG A 267 -8.57 -7.51 -11.84
N HIS A 268 -7.27 -7.41 -12.04
CA HIS A 268 -6.51 -8.51 -12.62
C HIS A 268 -6.49 -9.71 -11.66
N THR A 269 -6.71 -10.89 -12.19
CA THR A 269 -6.37 -12.15 -11.51
C THR A 269 -4.85 -12.23 -11.30
N VAL A 270 -4.40 -13.08 -10.38
CA VAL A 270 -2.96 -13.24 -10.16
C VAL A 270 -2.26 -13.78 -11.40
N GLU A 271 -2.91 -14.66 -12.18
CA GLU A 271 -2.34 -15.17 -13.43
C GLU A 271 -2.18 -14.08 -14.50
N GLU A 272 -3.18 -13.22 -14.66
CA GLU A 272 -3.10 -12.06 -15.56
C GLU A 272 -2.00 -11.09 -15.11
N ALA A 273 -1.94 -10.78 -13.81
CA ALA A 273 -0.92 -9.92 -13.23
C ALA A 273 0.50 -10.47 -13.47
N VAL A 274 0.71 -11.78 -13.29
CA VAL A 274 2.01 -12.42 -13.55
C VAL A 274 2.37 -12.32 -15.04
N LYS A 275 1.45 -12.58 -15.95
CA LYS A 275 1.71 -12.44 -17.39
C LYS A 275 2.11 -11.01 -17.74
N LEU A 276 1.38 -10.01 -17.23
CA LEU A 276 1.68 -8.59 -17.46
C LEU A 276 3.08 -8.19 -16.95
N GLU A 277 3.42 -8.61 -15.74
CA GLU A 277 4.70 -8.22 -15.11
C GLU A 277 5.93 -8.92 -15.74
N PHE A 278 5.73 -10.06 -16.41
CA PHE A 278 6.82 -10.81 -17.05
C PHE A 278 6.77 -10.73 -18.59
N ASP A 279 5.93 -9.87 -19.15
CA ASP A 279 5.80 -9.64 -20.60
C ASP A 279 5.46 -10.94 -21.38
N LEU A 280 4.51 -11.76 -20.89
CA LEU A 280 4.11 -13.09 -21.41
C LEU A 280 2.71 -13.11 -21.99
#